data_9b37e2ba03849f40da77c98a6da05aa0
#
_entry.id   9b37e2ba03849f40da77c98a6da05aa0
#
_cell.length_a   1.000
_cell.length_b   1.000
_cell.length_c   1.000
_cell.angle_alpha   90.00
_cell.angle_beta   90.00
_cell.angle_gamma   90.00
#
_symmetry.space_group_name_H-M   'P 1'
#
loop_
_entity.id
_entity.type
_entity.pdbx_description
1 polymer ?
#
loop_
_entity_poly.entity_id
_entity_poly.type
_entity_poly.pdbx_seq_one_letter_code
_entity_poly.pdbx_strand_id
1 'polypeptide(L)'
;MKAIFNKAPLTTNTLSSLSLGAIRPEGWLRAQMEAQAKGITGKLREIWPDVGNGCAWLGGEGDSWERAPYYLDGLVSLAWGLDDEQLK
;
A
#
# COMPACT_ATOMS: atom_id res chain seq x y z
N MET A 1 -15.46 -2.16 -0.95
CA MET A 1 -14.93 -2.84 -2.16
C MET A 1 -15.32 -4.31 -2.09
N LYS A 2 -15.82 -4.86 -3.17
CA LYS A 2 -16.23 -6.29 -3.21
C LYS A 2 -15.01 -7.17 -3.50
N ALA A 3 -14.99 -8.38 -2.92
CA ALA A 3 -13.98 -9.37 -3.28
C ALA A 3 -14.02 -9.68 -4.78
N ILE A 4 -12.84 -9.82 -5.38
CA ILE A 4 -12.70 -10.12 -6.80
C ILE A 4 -12.35 -11.61 -6.93
N PHE A 5 -13.16 -12.32 -7.65
CA PHE A 5 -12.97 -13.75 -7.95
C PHE A 5 -12.48 -13.94 -9.38
N ASN A 6 -11.83 -15.05 -9.62
CA ASN A 6 -11.49 -15.48 -10.97
C ASN A 6 -12.75 -15.56 -11.84
N LYS A 7 -12.61 -15.13 -13.09
CA LYS A 7 -13.67 -15.25 -14.11
C LYS A 7 -13.32 -16.36 -15.09
N ALA A 8 -14.36 -16.96 -15.67
CA ALA A 8 -14.16 -17.93 -16.73
C ALA A 8 -13.19 -17.39 -17.81
N PRO A 9 -12.29 -18.21 -18.38
CA PRO A 9 -12.17 -19.67 -18.21
C PRO A 9 -11.39 -20.14 -16.96
N LEU A 10 -10.94 -19.22 -16.11
CA LEU A 10 -10.20 -19.57 -14.89
C LEU A 10 -11.13 -20.18 -13.85
N THR A 11 -10.65 -21.21 -13.16
CA THR A 11 -11.37 -21.84 -12.07
C THR A 11 -11.48 -20.88 -10.89
N THR A 12 -12.68 -20.74 -10.33
CA THR A 12 -12.90 -19.94 -9.14
C THR A 12 -12.25 -20.60 -7.91
N ASN A 13 -11.48 -19.85 -7.16
CA ASN A 13 -10.88 -20.31 -5.93
C ASN A 13 -11.95 -20.55 -4.85
N THR A 14 -11.74 -21.55 -3.99
CA THR A 14 -12.59 -21.80 -2.82
C THR A 14 -12.50 -20.66 -1.81
N LEU A 15 -11.30 -20.06 -1.65
CA LEU A 15 -11.04 -18.93 -0.80
C LEU A 15 -10.57 -17.76 -1.64
N SER A 16 -10.94 -16.55 -1.26
CA SER A 16 -10.44 -15.32 -1.87
C SER A 16 -9.87 -14.38 -0.81
N SER A 17 -8.98 -13.50 -1.23
CA SER A 17 -8.48 -12.44 -0.35
C SER A 17 -9.61 -11.49 0.02
N LEU A 18 -9.59 -11.00 1.24
CA LEU A 18 -10.45 -9.88 1.64
C LEU A 18 -10.03 -8.61 0.91
N SER A 19 -10.99 -7.73 0.70
CA SER A 19 -10.70 -6.40 0.17
C SER A 19 -9.85 -5.61 1.15
N LEU A 20 -9.00 -4.73 0.65
CA LEU A 20 -8.25 -3.80 1.48
C LEU A 20 -9.21 -2.99 2.36
N GLY A 21 -8.86 -2.85 3.63
CA GLY A 21 -9.69 -2.15 4.61
C GLY A 21 -10.88 -2.94 5.17
N ALA A 22 -11.10 -4.20 4.72
CA ALA A 22 -12.14 -5.06 5.27
C ALA A 22 -11.89 -5.48 6.72
N ILE A 23 -10.61 -5.59 7.10
CA ILE A 23 -10.17 -5.81 8.46
C ILE A 23 -9.38 -4.57 8.87
N ARG A 24 -9.69 -4.02 10.04
CA ARG A 24 -9.02 -2.83 10.56
C ARG A 24 -8.37 -3.13 11.90
N PRO A 25 -7.16 -2.60 12.14
CA PRO A 25 -6.49 -2.77 13.41
C PRO A 25 -7.18 -1.97 14.51
N GLU A 26 -7.08 -2.47 15.74
CA GLU A 26 -7.50 -1.78 16.96
C GLU A 26 -6.39 -1.81 18.00
N GLY A 27 -6.53 -1.01 19.05
CA GLY A 27 -5.63 -0.99 20.20
C GLY A 27 -4.18 -0.69 19.79
N TRP A 28 -3.24 -1.46 20.33
CA TRP A 28 -1.82 -1.24 20.13
C TRP A 28 -1.39 -1.39 18.67
N LEU A 29 -2.03 -2.29 17.92
CA LEU A 29 -1.72 -2.50 16.51
C LEU A 29 -2.10 -1.26 15.67
N ARG A 30 -3.26 -0.66 15.95
CA ARG A 30 -3.66 0.61 15.34
C ARG A 30 -2.68 1.72 15.67
N ALA A 31 -2.28 1.84 16.94
CA ALA A 31 -1.30 2.84 17.37
C ALA A 31 0.05 2.66 16.65
N GLN A 32 0.48 1.42 16.43
CA GLN A 32 1.69 1.11 15.67
C GLN A 32 1.57 1.57 14.20
N MET A 33 0.45 1.28 13.56
CA MET A 33 0.21 1.71 12.19
C MET A 33 0.11 3.23 12.06
N GLU A 34 -0.52 3.91 13.01
CA GLU A 34 -0.58 5.37 13.05
C GLU A 34 0.83 5.99 13.22
N ALA A 35 1.67 5.39 14.04
CA ALA A 35 3.06 5.81 14.17
C ALA A 35 3.84 5.67 12.84
N GLN A 36 3.62 4.60 12.10
CA GLN A 36 4.21 4.43 10.76
C GLN A 36 3.69 5.46 9.77
N ALA A 37 2.39 5.73 9.76
CA ALA A 37 1.79 6.71 8.87
C ALA A 37 2.31 8.12 9.11
N LYS A 38 2.49 8.52 10.37
CA LYS A 38 3.05 9.82 10.77
C LYS A 38 4.57 9.88 10.66
N GLY A 39 5.24 8.74 10.62
CA GLY A 39 6.69 8.60 10.56
C GLY A 39 7.21 8.43 9.14
N ILE A 40 8.33 7.70 9.03
CA ILE A 40 9.05 7.53 7.76
C ILE A 40 8.17 6.90 6.69
N THR A 41 7.37 5.88 7.00
CA THR A 41 6.55 5.20 5.98
C THR A 41 5.60 6.17 5.30
N GLY A 42 4.88 7.00 6.04
CA GLY A 42 3.96 7.98 5.48
C GLY A 42 4.66 9.13 4.73
N LYS A 43 5.93 9.39 5.01
CA LYS A 43 6.70 10.53 4.47
C LYS A 43 7.83 10.13 3.53
N LEU A 44 8.04 8.85 3.29
CA LEU A 44 9.21 8.39 2.54
C LEU A 44 9.26 8.96 1.13
N ARG A 45 8.12 9.14 0.50
CA ARG A 45 8.01 9.76 -0.82
C ARG A 45 8.60 11.18 -0.87
N GLU A 46 8.50 11.92 0.23
CA GLU A 46 9.04 13.29 0.33
C GLU A 46 10.54 13.30 0.62
N ILE A 47 11.03 12.25 1.29
CA ILE A 47 12.40 12.16 1.81
C ILE A 47 13.33 11.46 0.83
N TRP A 48 12.84 10.42 0.15
CA TRP A 48 13.65 9.57 -0.72
C TRP A 48 13.18 9.65 -2.18
N PRO A 49 13.96 10.30 -3.06
CA PRO A 49 13.59 10.51 -4.46
C PRO A 49 13.28 9.22 -5.23
N ASP A 50 13.95 8.11 -4.91
CA ASP A 50 13.76 6.83 -5.60
C ASP A 50 12.34 6.24 -5.47
N VAL A 51 11.61 6.61 -4.45
CA VAL A 51 10.19 6.22 -4.25
C VAL A 51 9.23 7.39 -4.45
N GLY A 52 9.76 8.58 -4.76
CA GLY A 52 9.00 9.79 -5.04
C GLY A 52 9.21 10.29 -6.46
N ASN A 53 9.41 11.57 -6.61
CA ASN A 53 9.51 12.22 -7.92
C ASN A 53 10.73 11.81 -8.76
N GLY A 54 11.78 11.29 -8.14
CA GLY A 54 12.95 10.74 -8.82
C GLY A 54 12.78 9.32 -9.33
N CYS A 55 11.69 8.63 -8.97
CA CYS A 55 11.41 7.26 -9.37
C CYS A 55 11.19 7.18 -10.89
N ALA A 56 11.85 6.23 -11.56
CA ALA A 56 11.69 6.04 -13.00
C ALA A 56 10.27 5.60 -13.40
N TRP A 57 9.52 4.95 -12.52
CA TRP A 57 8.12 4.62 -12.75
C TRP A 57 7.23 5.87 -12.89
N LEU A 58 7.67 7.01 -12.34
CA LEU A 58 7.02 8.31 -12.47
C LEU A 58 7.72 9.23 -13.47
N GLY A 59 8.63 8.72 -14.26
CA GLY A 59 9.37 9.47 -15.27
C GLY A 59 10.68 10.10 -14.81
N GLY A 60 11.13 9.81 -13.59
CA GLY A 60 12.44 10.22 -13.07
C GLY A 60 13.59 9.35 -13.59
N GLU A 61 14.81 9.67 -13.17
CA GLU A 61 16.05 8.96 -13.56
C GLU A 61 16.55 7.99 -12.47
N GLY A 62 15.82 7.86 -11.36
CA GLY A 62 16.18 7.01 -10.24
C GLY A 62 15.87 5.53 -10.49
N ASP A 63 15.65 4.80 -9.39
CA ASP A 63 15.39 3.38 -9.46
C ASP A 63 14.18 3.06 -10.35
N SER A 64 14.38 2.16 -11.31
CA SER A 64 13.34 1.71 -12.24
C SER A 64 12.82 0.30 -11.93
N TRP A 65 13.28 -0.29 -10.85
CA TRP A 65 13.11 -1.72 -10.59
C TRP A 65 12.14 -1.97 -9.42
N GLU A 66 12.68 -2.07 -8.21
CA GLU A 66 11.94 -2.69 -7.10
C GLU A 66 11.50 -1.73 -5.98
N ARG A 67 12.20 -0.61 -5.79
CA ARG A 67 12.01 0.25 -4.61
C ARG A 67 10.62 0.84 -4.52
N ALA A 68 10.14 1.45 -5.60
CA ALA A 68 8.81 2.03 -5.62
C ALA A 68 7.69 1.00 -5.52
N PRO A 69 7.71 -0.15 -6.24
CA PRO A 69 6.72 -1.21 -6.05
C PRO A 69 6.68 -1.77 -4.63
N TYR A 70 7.82 -2.03 -3.99
CA TYR A 70 7.86 -2.49 -2.60
C TYR A 70 7.31 -1.46 -1.62
N TYR A 71 7.70 -0.21 -1.79
CA TYR A 71 7.16 0.88 -0.97
C TYR A 71 5.64 1.01 -1.13
N LEU A 72 5.16 0.96 -2.36
CA LEU A 72 3.74 1.08 -2.67
C LEU A 72 2.91 -0.06 -2.07
N ASP A 73 3.43 -1.28 -2.09
CA ASP A 73 2.77 -2.44 -1.47
C ASP A 73 2.49 -2.19 0.02
N GLY A 74 3.50 -1.74 0.76
CA GLY A 74 3.35 -1.39 2.18
C GLY A 74 2.47 -0.16 2.42
N LEU A 75 2.64 0.88 1.60
CA LEU A 75 1.88 2.13 1.74
C LEU A 75 0.39 1.93 1.49
N VAL A 76 0.01 1.19 0.45
CA VAL A 76 -1.39 0.90 0.13
C VAL A 76 -2.05 0.13 1.27
N SER A 77 -1.37 -0.89 1.79
CA SER A 77 -1.88 -1.67 2.93
C SER A 77 -2.08 -0.80 4.17
N LEU A 78 -1.15 0.11 4.46
CA LEU A 78 -1.23 1.05 5.57
C LEU A 78 -2.39 2.04 5.39
N ALA A 79 -2.48 2.65 4.22
CA ALA A 79 -3.49 3.67 3.90
C ALA A 79 -4.92 3.13 4.05
N TRP A 80 -5.19 1.96 3.48
CA TRP A 80 -6.51 1.33 3.57
C TRP A 80 -6.79 0.69 4.93
N GLY A 81 -5.77 0.14 5.60
CA GLY A 81 -5.90 -0.39 6.95
C GLY A 81 -6.30 0.67 7.98
N LEU A 82 -5.78 1.89 7.82
CA LEU A 82 -6.12 3.05 8.67
C LEU A 82 -7.30 3.86 8.14
N ASP A 83 -7.72 3.65 6.90
CA ASP A 83 -8.67 4.52 6.20
C ASP A 83 -8.19 5.98 6.12
N ASP A 84 -6.91 6.15 5.86
CA ASP A 84 -6.23 7.44 5.85
C ASP A 84 -6.30 8.08 4.46
N GLU A 85 -7.10 9.14 4.34
CA GLU A 85 -7.33 9.83 3.06
C GLU A 85 -6.10 10.61 2.55
N GLN A 86 -5.15 10.92 3.41
CA GLN A 86 -3.92 11.62 2.99
C GLN A 86 -2.90 10.67 2.36
N LEU A 87 -2.95 9.40 2.76
CA LEU A 87 -2.06 8.36 2.23
C LEU A 87 -2.61 7.67 0.98
N LYS A 88 -3.92 7.74 0.75
CA LYS A 88 -4.57 7.20 -0.45
C LYS A 88 -4.30 8.09 -1.65
#